data_57350b70e3197729a2118e79ce20014a
#
_entry.id   57350b70e3197729a2118e79ce20014a
#
_cell.length_a   1.000
_cell.length_b   1.000
_cell.length_c   1.000
_cell.angle_alpha   90.00
_cell.angle_beta   90.00
_cell.angle_gamma   90.00
#
_symmetry.space_group_name_H-M   'P 1'
#
loop_
_entity.id
_entity.type
_entity.pdbx_description
1 polymer ?
#
loop_
_entity_poly.entity_id
_entity_poly.type
_entity_poly.pdbx_seq_one_letter_code
_entity_poly.pdbx_strand_id
1 'polypeptide(L)'
;MYEVCGEKELKVILALDPGDSISGVARKIDENRETIRRVVNSLEEAGYVAYDDGLHLIDQTLRDAGLEFLTASADISPPSISEAYVLPQFAGMEYAYTGIDAVYVWTRGGYQVARDPEDYPLFIAVHESDLDAWTAFFDRFEIPTAEERLPAADLDGSIQVVLKPRPQIEAERVDGRPVIPLEETVAFANEHYAHFQSALDMLGHMYDSVDTDANYRQTDVEF
;
A
#
# COMPACT_ATOMS: atom_id res chain seq x y z
N MET A 1 20.67 21.94 -12.52
CA MET A 1 19.31 21.56 -12.92
C MET A 1 19.15 20.04 -13.15
N TYR A 2 20.17 19.29 -13.52
CA TYR A 2 20.07 17.85 -13.84
C TYR A 2 20.57 16.92 -12.72
N GLU A 3 20.97 17.43 -11.56
CA GLU A 3 21.52 16.65 -10.44
C GLU A 3 20.46 16.14 -9.43
N VAL A 4 19.19 16.48 -9.62
CA VAL A 4 18.16 16.33 -8.59
C VAL A 4 17.15 15.20 -8.86
N CYS A 5 17.31 14.42 -9.92
CA CYS A 5 16.36 13.34 -10.24
C CYS A 5 17.03 11.96 -10.21
N GLY A 6 17.37 11.51 -9.01
CA GLY A 6 17.67 10.12 -8.76
C GLY A 6 16.39 9.34 -8.40
N GLU A 7 16.50 8.02 -8.27
CA GLU A 7 15.38 7.14 -7.92
C GLU A 7 14.69 7.54 -6.61
N LYS A 8 15.47 7.97 -5.61
CA LYS A 8 14.91 8.34 -4.30
C LYS A 8 14.18 9.67 -4.32
N GLU A 9 14.68 10.63 -5.07
CA GLU A 9 14.03 11.91 -5.30
C GLU A 9 12.69 11.70 -6.02
N LEU A 10 12.66 10.85 -7.03
CA LEU A 10 11.44 10.49 -7.74
C LEU A 10 10.41 9.81 -6.81
N LYS A 11 10.83 8.82 -6.02
CA LYS A 11 9.95 8.16 -5.05
C LYS A 11 9.37 9.15 -4.04
N VAL A 12 10.17 10.11 -3.56
CA VAL A 12 9.69 11.15 -2.63
C VAL A 12 8.66 12.05 -3.30
N ILE A 13 8.94 12.54 -4.51
CA ILE A 13 8.01 13.39 -5.26
C ILE A 13 6.66 12.69 -5.48
N LEU A 14 6.69 11.42 -5.85
CA LEU A 14 5.48 10.64 -6.12
C LEU A 14 4.67 10.31 -4.86
N ALA A 15 5.36 9.99 -3.75
CA ALA A 15 4.72 9.57 -2.51
C ALA A 15 4.25 10.72 -1.62
N LEU A 16 4.62 11.97 -1.94
CA LEU A 16 4.42 13.11 -1.07
C LEU A 16 2.98 13.63 -1.17
N ASP A 17 2.24 13.53 -0.08
CA ASP A 17 0.93 14.17 0.07
C ASP A 17 1.07 15.49 0.85
N PRO A 18 0.21 16.48 0.59
CA PRO A 18 0.21 17.74 1.35
C PRO A 18 0.07 17.49 2.85
N GLY A 19 0.97 18.10 3.64
CA GLY A 19 0.99 17.96 5.09
C GLY A 19 1.81 16.80 5.62
N ASP A 20 2.46 16.01 4.76
CA ASP A 20 3.32 14.91 5.19
C ASP A 20 4.50 15.39 6.06
N SER A 21 4.91 14.53 6.97
CA SER A 21 6.19 14.66 7.66
C SER A 21 7.29 13.82 6.99
N ILE A 22 8.55 14.21 7.18
CA ILE A 22 9.70 13.39 6.73
C ILE A 22 9.59 11.94 7.19
N SER A 23 9.12 11.70 8.42
CA SER A 23 8.93 10.36 8.95
C SER A 23 7.74 9.63 8.29
N GLY A 24 6.71 10.36 7.88
CA GLY A 24 5.57 9.84 7.13
C GLY A 24 6.01 9.34 5.77
N VAL A 25 6.68 10.20 5.01
CA VAL A 25 7.20 9.83 3.68
C VAL A 25 8.17 8.65 3.76
N ALA A 26 9.11 8.67 4.72
CA ALA A 26 10.07 7.57 4.91
C ALA A 26 9.37 6.21 5.10
N ARG A 27 8.29 6.18 5.89
CA ARG A 27 7.50 4.96 6.11
C ARG A 27 6.68 4.55 4.89
N LYS A 28 6.12 5.53 4.16
CA LYS A 28 5.34 5.27 2.95
C LYS A 28 6.13 4.49 1.90
N ILE A 29 7.40 4.82 1.72
CA ILE A 29 8.26 4.24 0.68
C ILE A 29 9.30 3.27 1.22
N ASP A 30 9.18 2.87 2.49
CA ASP A 30 10.07 1.92 3.17
C ASP A 30 11.56 2.32 3.10
N GLU A 31 11.84 3.60 3.37
CA GLU A 31 13.19 4.15 3.33
C GLU A 31 13.63 4.69 4.69
N ASN A 32 14.94 4.77 4.89
CA ASN A 32 15.49 5.33 6.11
C ASN A 32 15.18 6.83 6.24
N ARG A 33 14.67 7.26 7.41
CA ARG A 33 14.30 8.65 7.69
C ARG A 33 15.42 9.66 7.39
N GLU A 34 16.67 9.32 7.70
CA GLU A 34 17.80 10.22 7.47
C GLU A 34 18.12 10.36 5.98
N THR A 35 17.91 9.29 5.21
CA THR A 35 17.99 9.35 3.75
C THR A 35 16.94 10.28 3.19
N ILE A 36 15.67 10.12 3.62
CA ILE A 36 14.57 10.98 3.17
C ILE A 36 14.78 12.43 3.59
N ARG A 37 15.29 12.70 4.79
CA ARG A 37 15.62 14.06 5.20
C ARG A 37 16.60 14.73 4.23
N ARG A 38 17.65 14.01 3.80
CA ARG A 38 18.63 14.56 2.84
C ARG A 38 18.01 14.81 1.48
N VAL A 39 17.17 13.88 1.02
CA VAL A 39 16.44 14.04 -0.24
C VAL A 39 15.50 15.24 -0.18
N VAL A 40 14.68 15.35 0.88
CA VAL A 40 13.75 16.48 1.06
C VAL A 40 14.50 17.81 1.10
N ASN A 41 15.61 17.91 1.85
CA ASN A 41 16.42 19.14 1.89
C ASN A 41 16.96 19.50 0.50
N SER A 42 17.42 18.53 -0.28
CA SER A 42 17.88 18.77 -1.66
C SER A 42 16.74 19.24 -2.57
N LEU A 43 15.55 18.67 -2.43
CA LEU A 43 14.36 19.07 -3.19
C LEU A 43 13.85 20.47 -2.76
N GLU A 44 13.95 20.81 -1.47
CA GLU A 44 13.62 22.13 -0.95
C GLU A 44 14.62 23.20 -1.46
N GLU A 45 15.92 22.93 -1.39
CA GLU A 45 16.96 23.82 -1.94
C GLU A 45 16.80 24.03 -3.46
N ALA A 46 16.34 23.02 -4.18
CA ALA A 46 16.04 23.09 -5.62
C ALA A 46 14.69 23.78 -5.92
N GLY A 47 13.86 24.06 -4.91
CA GLY A 47 12.57 24.70 -5.07
C GLY A 47 11.45 23.81 -5.59
N TYR A 48 11.54 22.49 -5.38
CA TYR A 48 10.50 21.54 -5.77
C TYR A 48 9.53 21.20 -4.63
N VAL A 49 9.99 21.29 -3.40
CA VAL A 49 9.25 21.00 -2.18
C VAL A 49 9.31 22.19 -1.24
N ALA A 50 8.27 22.47 -0.50
CA ALA A 50 8.27 23.41 0.61
C ALA A 50 7.88 22.71 1.91
N TYR A 51 8.35 23.26 3.04
CA TYR A 51 8.09 22.78 4.38
C TYR A 51 7.66 23.95 5.26
N ASP A 52 6.37 24.25 5.30
CA ASP A 52 5.78 25.27 6.19
C ASP A 52 4.76 24.68 7.17
N ASP A 53 3.68 24.08 6.72
CA ASP A 53 2.72 23.33 7.56
C ASP A 53 2.70 21.84 7.14
N GLY A 54 3.89 21.25 7.08
CA GLY A 54 4.15 19.94 6.50
C GLY A 54 4.78 20.04 5.11
N LEU A 55 5.19 18.91 4.59
CA LEU A 55 5.79 18.82 3.26
C LEU A 55 4.71 18.94 2.18
N HIS A 56 5.01 19.63 1.10
CA HIS A 56 4.18 19.64 -0.10
C HIS A 56 5.00 19.97 -1.35
N LEU A 57 4.52 19.51 -2.50
CA LEU A 57 5.08 19.89 -3.79
C LEU A 57 4.68 21.32 -4.13
N ILE A 58 5.63 22.10 -4.63
CA ILE A 58 5.39 23.47 -5.11
C ILE A 58 4.61 23.44 -6.43
N ASP A 59 4.88 22.43 -7.28
CA ASP A 59 4.20 22.24 -8.57
C ASP A 59 3.82 20.78 -8.76
N GLN A 60 2.54 20.52 -8.91
CA GLN A 60 2.00 19.16 -9.11
C GLN A 60 2.40 18.57 -10.47
N THR A 61 2.78 19.37 -11.45
CA THR A 61 3.29 18.86 -12.74
C THR A 61 4.55 18.02 -12.60
N LEU A 62 5.29 18.17 -11.50
CA LEU A 62 6.43 17.31 -11.18
C LEU A 62 6.00 15.87 -10.90
N ARG A 63 4.86 15.69 -10.22
CA ARG A 63 4.29 14.37 -9.96
C ARG A 63 3.88 13.68 -11.24
N ASP A 64 3.18 14.42 -12.12
CA ASP A 64 2.71 13.89 -13.41
C ASP A 64 3.89 13.46 -14.29
N ALA A 65 4.92 14.29 -14.40
CA ALA A 65 6.14 13.96 -15.15
C ALA A 65 6.90 12.77 -14.52
N GLY A 66 6.94 12.69 -13.19
CA GLY A 66 7.54 11.56 -12.48
C GLY A 66 6.79 10.26 -12.73
N LEU A 67 5.46 10.32 -12.77
CA LEU A 67 4.62 9.17 -13.05
C LEU A 67 4.78 8.68 -14.50
N GLU A 68 4.88 9.60 -15.48
CA GLU A 68 5.19 9.25 -16.86
C GLU A 68 6.54 8.55 -16.99
N PHE A 69 7.57 9.04 -16.28
CA PHE A 69 8.87 8.40 -16.27
C PHE A 69 8.81 6.98 -15.65
N LEU A 70 8.10 6.82 -14.53
CA LEU A 70 7.94 5.52 -13.87
C LEU A 70 7.22 4.52 -14.77
N THR A 71 6.15 4.96 -15.45
CA THR A 71 5.40 4.17 -16.42
C THR A 71 6.28 3.69 -17.56
N ALA A 72 7.04 4.60 -18.18
CA ALA A 72 7.95 4.25 -19.26
C ALA A 72 9.07 3.28 -18.81
N SER A 73 9.42 3.30 -17.52
CA SER A 73 10.38 2.35 -16.95
C SER A 73 9.75 0.97 -16.74
N ALA A 74 8.47 0.90 -16.43
CA ALA A 74 7.74 -0.35 -16.24
C ALA A 74 7.62 -1.16 -17.54
N ASP A 75 7.52 -0.51 -18.69
CA ASP A 75 7.55 -1.15 -20.02
C ASP A 75 8.85 -1.95 -20.26
N ILE A 76 9.92 -1.58 -19.57
CA ILE A 76 11.23 -2.24 -19.68
C ILE A 76 11.39 -3.32 -18.62
N SER A 77 10.90 -3.07 -17.43
CA SER A 77 10.99 -3.96 -16.27
C SER A 77 9.69 -3.87 -15.46
N PRO A 78 8.80 -4.85 -15.56
CA PRO A 78 7.56 -4.88 -14.78
C PRO A 78 7.83 -4.75 -13.29
N PRO A 79 6.94 -4.09 -12.54
CA PRO A 79 7.09 -3.94 -11.10
C PRO A 79 7.18 -5.28 -10.36
N SER A 80 8.08 -5.38 -9.41
CA SER A 80 8.13 -6.48 -8.46
C SER A 80 6.95 -6.39 -7.47
N ILE A 81 6.67 -7.48 -6.75
CA ILE A 81 5.61 -7.52 -5.72
C ILE A 81 5.82 -6.42 -4.67
N SER A 82 7.07 -6.19 -4.25
CA SER A 82 7.37 -5.13 -3.27
C SER A 82 7.12 -3.73 -3.81
N GLU A 83 7.36 -3.50 -5.09
CA GLU A 83 7.05 -2.24 -5.77
C GLU A 83 5.56 -2.06 -5.96
N ALA A 84 4.82 -3.13 -6.27
CA ALA A 84 3.37 -3.09 -6.38
C ALA A 84 2.68 -2.62 -5.09
N TYR A 85 3.23 -2.92 -3.91
CA TYR A 85 2.77 -2.36 -2.63
C TYR A 85 3.00 -0.85 -2.47
N VAL A 86 3.88 -0.26 -3.25
CA VAL A 86 4.17 1.17 -3.18
C VAL A 86 3.39 1.95 -4.23
N LEU A 87 3.08 1.33 -5.37
CA LEU A 87 2.39 1.98 -6.49
C LEU A 87 1.10 2.72 -6.10
N PRO A 88 0.19 2.17 -5.27
CA PRO A 88 -1.04 2.88 -4.91
C PRO A 88 -0.79 4.26 -4.29
N GLN A 89 0.34 4.45 -3.60
CA GLN A 89 0.69 5.73 -2.98
C GLN A 89 1.06 6.80 -4.02
N PHE A 90 1.41 6.39 -5.23
CA PHE A 90 1.78 7.30 -6.32
C PHE A 90 0.57 7.78 -7.12
N ALA A 91 -0.57 7.13 -6.99
CA ALA A 91 -1.80 7.47 -7.70
C ALA A 91 -2.37 8.85 -7.32
N GLY A 92 -2.12 9.31 -6.10
CA GLY A 92 -2.70 10.56 -5.58
C GLY A 92 -4.22 10.46 -5.34
N MET A 93 -4.75 9.26 -5.30
CA MET A 93 -6.15 8.94 -5.02
C MET A 93 -6.28 8.28 -3.66
N GLU A 94 -7.45 8.41 -3.04
CA GLU A 94 -7.71 7.80 -1.73
C GLU A 94 -7.92 6.29 -1.85
N TYR A 95 -7.25 5.53 -0.98
CA TYR A 95 -7.37 4.08 -0.89
C TYR A 95 -7.05 3.57 0.52
N ALA A 96 -7.36 2.31 0.78
CA ALA A 96 -6.87 1.58 1.95
C ALA A 96 -6.59 0.11 1.60
N TYR A 97 -5.51 -0.46 2.13
CA TYR A 97 -5.33 -1.90 2.06
C TYR A 97 -6.47 -2.62 2.77
N THR A 98 -6.99 -3.69 2.16
CA THR A 98 -8.13 -4.43 2.69
C THR A 98 -7.92 -5.94 2.62
N GLY A 99 -8.81 -6.71 3.23
CA GLY A 99 -8.75 -8.18 3.21
C GLY A 99 -7.42 -8.71 3.72
N ILE A 100 -6.79 -9.57 2.93
CA ILE A 100 -5.51 -10.21 3.25
C ILE A 100 -4.39 -9.16 3.44
N ASP A 101 -4.40 -8.10 2.62
CA ASP A 101 -3.38 -7.05 2.71
C ASP A 101 -3.55 -6.18 3.94
N ALA A 102 -4.76 -5.98 4.43
CA ALA A 102 -4.96 -5.33 5.71
C ALA A 102 -4.34 -6.13 6.86
N VAL A 103 -4.52 -7.46 6.87
CA VAL A 103 -3.88 -8.34 7.86
C VAL A 103 -2.35 -8.23 7.79
N TYR A 104 -1.78 -8.24 6.58
CA TYR A 104 -0.34 -8.06 6.37
C TYR A 104 0.16 -6.72 6.91
N VAL A 105 -0.55 -5.64 6.62
CA VAL A 105 -0.18 -4.28 7.06
C VAL A 105 -0.29 -4.15 8.58
N TRP A 106 -1.40 -4.61 9.18
CA TRP A 106 -1.62 -4.55 10.63
C TRP A 106 -0.62 -5.41 11.43
N THR A 107 -0.20 -6.55 10.89
CA THR A 107 0.86 -7.38 11.49
C THR A 107 2.27 -6.88 11.17
N ARG A 108 2.41 -5.72 10.52
CA ARG A 108 3.68 -5.13 10.07
C ARG A 108 4.55 -6.10 9.28
N GLY A 109 3.91 -6.85 8.39
CA GLY A 109 4.58 -7.87 7.58
C GLY A 109 4.89 -9.17 8.32
N GLY A 110 4.53 -9.30 9.59
CA GLY A 110 4.81 -10.49 10.40
C GLY A 110 3.96 -11.69 10.00
N TYR A 111 2.81 -11.47 9.39
CA TYR A 111 1.96 -12.53 8.87
C TYR A 111 1.69 -12.34 7.39
N GLN A 112 2.12 -13.30 6.61
CA GLN A 112 1.84 -13.35 5.19
C GLN A 112 1.15 -14.68 4.86
N VAL A 113 -0.04 -14.60 4.29
CA VAL A 113 -0.69 -15.79 3.74
C VAL A 113 0.17 -16.28 2.58
N ALA A 114 0.38 -17.60 2.51
CA ALA A 114 1.11 -18.19 1.40
C ALA A 114 0.44 -17.77 0.08
N ARG A 115 1.09 -16.87 -0.64
CA ARG A 115 0.70 -16.43 -1.98
C ARG A 115 1.73 -16.98 -2.93
N ASP A 116 1.26 -17.40 -4.07
CA ASP A 116 2.16 -17.83 -5.13
C ASP A 116 2.84 -16.57 -5.70
N PRO A 117 4.19 -16.53 -5.80
CA PRO A 117 4.87 -15.44 -6.49
C PRO A 117 4.45 -15.28 -7.95
N GLU A 118 3.88 -16.33 -8.56
CA GLU A 118 3.33 -16.30 -9.93
C GLU A 118 1.84 -15.92 -9.98
N ASP A 119 1.17 -15.76 -8.83
CA ASP A 119 -0.24 -15.36 -8.71
C ASP A 119 -0.44 -14.58 -7.41
N TYR A 120 -0.12 -13.30 -7.45
CA TYR A 120 -0.11 -12.43 -6.28
C TYR A 120 -1.20 -11.34 -6.38
N PRO A 121 -2.37 -11.56 -5.78
CA PRO A 121 -3.41 -10.55 -5.70
C PRO A 121 -3.09 -9.54 -4.59
N LEU A 122 -3.19 -8.25 -4.92
CA LEU A 122 -3.13 -7.11 -4.00
C LEU A 122 -4.53 -6.54 -3.82
N PHE A 123 -5.01 -6.43 -2.57
CA PHE A 123 -6.37 -5.99 -2.27
C PHE A 123 -6.37 -4.56 -1.72
N ILE A 124 -7.06 -3.66 -2.43
CA ILE A 124 -7.27 -2.28 -1.97
C ILE A 124 -8.75 -1.91 -2.00
N ALA A 125 -9.22 -1.22 -0.96
CA ALA A 125 -10.49 -0.53 -0.95
C ALA A 125 -10.31 0.83 -1.63
N VAL A 126 -11.24 1.17 -2.51
CA VAL A 126 -11.24 2.41 -3.29
C VAL A 126 -12.64 3.02 -3.30
N HIS A 127 -12.74 4.33 -3.53
CA HIS A 127 -14.05 4.94 -3.66
C HIS A 127 -14.75 4.49 -4.96
N GLU A 128 -16.04 4.21 -4.89
CA GLU A 128 -16.82 3.72 -6.05
C GLU A 128 -16.70 4.63 -7.28
N SER A 129 -16.62 5.96 -7.07
CA SER A 129 -16.46 6.93 -8.15
C SER A 129 -15.11 6.88 -8.84
N ASP A 130 -14.12 6.27 -8.22
CA ASP A 130 -12.72 6.32 -8.66
C ASP A 130 -12.25 5.00 -9.31
N LEU A 131 -13.15 4.01 -9.45
CA LEU A 131 -12.84 2.70 -10.04
C LEU A 131 -12.15 2.82 -11.40
N ASP A 132 -12.72 3.61 -12.31
CA ASP A 132 -12.17 3.78 -13.66
C ASP A 132 -10.79 4.46 -13.61
N ALA A 133 -10.59 5.40 -12.68
CA ALA A 133 -9.32 6.09 -12.52
C ALA A 133 -8.25 5.14 -11.94
N TRP A 134 -8.62 4.28 -11.01
CA TRP A 134 -7.72 3.25 -10.46
C TRP A 134 -7.36 2.21 -11.52
N THR A 135 -8.32 1.76 -12.31
CA THR A 135 -8.06 0.85 -13.44
C THR A 135 -7.08 1.49 -14.43
N ALA A 136 -7.35 2.73 -14.86
CA ALA A 136 -6.47 3.45 -15.77
C ALA A 136 -5.07 3.72 -15.16
N PHE A 137 -4.96 3.85 -13.84
CA PHE A 137 -3.68 3.98 -13.16
C PHE A 137 -2.85 2.70 -13.26
N PHE A 138 -3.42 1.54 -12.91
CA PHE A 138 -2.70 0.26 -12.95
C PHE A 138 -2.43 -0.26 -14.36
N ASP A 139 -3.30 0.06 -15.31
CA ASP A 139 -3.09 -0.27 -16.74
C ASP A 139 -1.78 0.34 -17.28
N ARG A 140 -1.34 1.48 -16.74
CA ARG A 140 -0.03 2.07 -17.09
C ARG A 140 1.15 1.17 -16.76
N PHE A 141 1.00 0.26 -15.81
CA PHE A 141 2.04 -0.67 -15.34
C PHE A 141 1.78 -2.09 -15.82
N GLU A 142 0.83 -2.28 -16.75
CA GLU A 142 0.40 -3.61 -17.23
C GLU A 142 -0.07 -4.53 -16.09
N ILE A 143 -0.58 -3.96 -14.98
CA ILE A 143 -1.13 -4.69 -13.85
C ILE A 143 -2.65 -4.79 -14.02
N PRO A 144 -3.20 -6.00 -14.23
CA PRO A 144 -4.64 -6.18 -14.38
C PRO A 144 -5.38 -5.85 -13.08
N THR A 145 -6.55 -5.22 -13.24
CA THR A 145 -7.46 -4.89 -12.14
C THR A 145 -8.81 -5.57 -12.32
N ALA A 146 -9.43 -5.98 -11.19
CA ALA A 146 -10.79 -6.50 -11.16
C ALA A 146 -11.40 -6.30 -9.78
N GLU A 147 -12.74 -6.37 -9.67
CA GLU A 147 -13.43 -6.34 -8.37
C GLU A 147 -13.35 -7.69 -7.63
N GLU A 148 -13.10 -8.77 -8.36
CA GLU A 148 -12.86 -10.11 -7.84
C GLU A 148 -11.52 -10.65 -8.37
N ARG A 149 -10.89 -11.54 -7.60
CA ARG A 149 -9.64 -12.17 -8.00
C ARG A 149 -9.83 -12.92 -9.32
N LEU A 150 -8.99 -12.59 -10.29
CA LEU A 150 -8.91 -13.31 -11.56
C LEU A 150 -8.17 -14.64 -11.37
N PRO A 151 -8.54 -15.70 -12.10
CA PRO A 151 -7.77 -16.94 -12.14
C PRO A 151 -6.36 -16.70 -12.71
N ALA A 152 -5.35 -17.37 -12.16
CA ALA A 152 -3.96 -17.23 -12.63
C ALA A 152 -3.81 -17.50 -14.13
N ALA A 153 -4.64 -18.40 -14.70
CA ALA A 153 -4.62 -18.72 -16.12
C ALA A 153 -5.04 -17.55 -17.04
N ASP A 154 -5.70 -16.53 -16.48
CA ASP A 154 -6.21 -15.38 -17.21
C ASP A 154 -5.28 -14.15 -17.03
N LEU A 155 -4.12 -14.32 -16.38
CA LEU A 155 -3.16 -13.26 -16.09
C LEU A 155 -1.95 -13.34 -17.03
N ASP A 156 -1.58 -12.22 -17.60
CA ASP A 156 -0.32 -12.06 -18.35
C ASP A 156 0.86 -11.63 -17.44
N GLY A 157 0.76 -11.87 -16.13
CA GLY A 157 1.76 -11.49 -15.15
C GLY A 157 1.49 -12.11 -13.79
N SER A 158 2.41 -11.91 -12.85
CA SER A 158 2.29 -12.48 -11.51
C SER A 158 1.47 -11.63 -10.54
N ILE A 159 1.18 -10.38 -10.86
CA ILE A 159 0.52 -9.42 -9.97
C ILE A 159 -0.83 -9.02 -10.57
N GLN A 160 -1.86 -8.98 -9.73
CA GLN A 160 -3.15 -8.39 -10.04
C GLN A 160 -3.60 -7.49 -8.87
N VAL A 161 -4.40 -6.49 -9.15
CA VAL A 161 -4.99 -5.66 -8.09
C VAL A 161 -6.49 -5.91 -8.03
N VAL A 162 -6.96 -6.30 -6.87
CA VAL A 162 -8.38 -6.49 -6.58
C VAL A 162 -8.91 -5.21 -5.95
N LEU A 163 -9.68 -4.47 -6.72
CA LEU A 163 -10.32 -3.23 -6.30
C LEU A 163 -11.62 -3.56 -5.55
N LYS A 164 -11.74 -3.11 -4.31
CA LYS A 164 -12.94 -3.26 -3.50
C LYS A 164 -13.66 -1.91 -3.39
N PRO A 165 -14.68 -1.66 -4.24
CA PRO A 165 -15.39 -0.39 -4.24
C PRO A 165 -16.15 -0.18 -2.93
N ARG A 166 -16.09 1.05 -2.42
CA ARG A 166 -16.79 1.49 -1.21
C ARG A 166 -17.36 2.89 -1.41
N PRO A 167 -18.54 3.19 -0.83
CA PRO A 167 -19.11 4.54 -0.88
C PRO A 167 -18.27 5.54 -0.06
N GLN A 168 -17.55 5.05 0.95
CA GLN A 168 -16.65 5.82 1.80
C GLN A 168 -15.48 4.93 2.23
N ILE A 169 -14.28 5.49 2.24
CA ILE A 169 -13.08 4.82 2.73
C ILE A 169 -12.78 5.32 4.13
N GLU A 170 -12.90 4.43 5.11
CA GLU A 170 -12.35 4.66 6.44
C GLU A 170 -10.98 4.00 6.49
N ALA A 171 -9.94 4.81 6.75
CA ALA A 171 -8.58 4.32 6.78
C ALA A 171 -7.81 4.80 8.01
N GLU A 172 -7.10 3.87 8.61
CA GLU A 172 -6.04 4.14 9.57
C GLU A 172 -4.68 4.11 8.88
N ARG A 173 -3.62 4.51 9.59
CA ARG A 173 -2.26 4.48 9.01
C ARG A 173 -1.34 3.62 9.88
N VAL A 174 -0.84 2.54 9.31
CA VAL A 174 0.16 1.66 9.91
C VAL A 174 1.45 1.76 9.10
N ASP A 175 2.51 2.22 9.74
CA ASP A 175 3.82 2.46 9.10
C ASP A 175 3.72 3.27 7.78
N GLY A 176 2.84 4.29 7.79
CA GLY A 176 2.61 5.18 6.65
C GLY A 176 1.64 4.64 5.59
N ARG A 177 1.25 3.39 5.64
CA ARG A 177 0.34 2.74 4.70
C ARG A 177 -1.11 2.92 5.15
N PRO A 178 -2.00 3.43 4.28
CA PRO A 178 -3.42 3.47 4.59
C PRO A 178 -3.99 2.04 4.58
N VAL A 179 -4.75 1.71 5.61
CA VAL A 179 -5.33 0.38 5.81
C VAL A 179 -6.72 0.53 6.43
N ILE A 180 -7.66 -0.35 6.09
CA ILE A 180 -8.98 -0.37 6.73
C ILE A 180 -8.84 -0.52 8.26
N PRO A 181 -9.83 -0.05 9.06
CA PRO A 181 -9.77 -0.11 10.51
C PRO A 181 -9.40 -1.48 11.06
N LEU A 182 -8.67 -1.48 12.18
CA LEU A 182 -8.23 -2.71 12.84
C LEU A 182 -9.41 -3.63 13.17
N GLU A 183 -10.52 -3.06 13.66
CA GLU A 183 -11.73 -3.81 14.00
C GLU A 183 -12.30 -4.56 12.77
N GLU A 184 -12.36 -3.89 11.61
CA GLU A 184 -12.82 -4.51 10.37
C GLU A 184 -11.85 -5.61 9.90
N THR A 185 -10.56 -5.38 10.05
CA THR A 185 -9.51 -6.37 9.70
C THR A 185 -9.63 -7.61 10.58
N VAL A 186 -9.87 -7.43 11.87
CA VAL A 186 -10.09 -8.54 12.83
C VAL A 186 -11.38 -9.30 12.49
N ALA A 187 -12.45 -8.60 12.13
CA ALA A 187 -13.70 -9.23 11.70
C ALA A 187 -13.49 -10.12 10.45
N PHE A 188 -12.78 -9.59 9.44
CA PHE A 188 -12.40 -10.35 8.25
C PHE A 188 -11.54 -11.58 8.60
N ALA A 189 -10.54 -11.43 9.46
CA ALA A 189 -9.67 -12.53 9.86
C ALA A 189 -10.44 -13.62 10.65
N ASN A 190 -11.42 -13.23 11.48
CA ASN A 190 -12.28 -14.17 12.19
C ASN A 190 -13.22 -14.94 11.24
N GLU A 191 -13.78 -14.27 10.23
CA GLU A 191 -14.60 -14.93 9.21
C GLU A 191 -13.82 -16.01 8.47
N HIS A 192 -12.51 -15.80 8.29
CA HIS A 192 -11.59 -16.71 7.62
C HIS A 192 -10.62 -17.38 8.61
N TYR A 193 -11.06 -17.67 9.82
CA TYR A 193 -10.26 -18.11 10.98
C TYR A 193 -9.24 -19.19 10.66
N ALA A 194 -9.61 -20.22 9.87
CA ALA A 194 -8.72 -21.32 9.52
C ALA A 194 -7.40 -20.85 8.85
N HIS A 195 -7.43 -19.71 8.17
CA HIS A 195 -6.27 -19.15 7.48
C HIS A 195 -5.56 -18.08 8.30
N PHE A 196 -6.24 -17.44 9.26
CA PHE A 196 -5.74 -16.24 9.97
C PHE A 196 -5.56 -16.42 11.46
N GLN A 197 -5.69 -17.64 12.02
CA GLN A 197 -5.53 -17.87 13.45
C GLN A 197 -4.23 -17.25 14.00
N SER A 198 -3.10 -17.53 13.36
CA SER A 198 -1.80 -16.99 13.82
C SER A 198 -1.72 -15.47 13.69
N ALA A 199 -2.38 -14.88 12.70
CA ALA A 199 -2.47 -13.43 12.55
C ALA A 199 -3.30 -12.81 13.67
N LEU A 200 -4.43 -13.42 14.03
CA LEU A 200 -5.26 -12.98 15.15
C LEU A 200 -4.51 -13.03 16.47
N ASP A 201 -3.75 -14.09 16.72
CA ASP A 201 -2.88 -14.18 17.90
C ASP A 201 -1.84 -13.05 17.92
N MET A 202 -1.23 -12.73 16.76
CA MET A 202 -0.29 -11.62 16.65
C MET A 202 -0.97 -10.27 16.91
N LEU A 203 -2.13 -10.03 16.30
CA LEU A 203 -2.88 -8.78 16.46
C LEU A 203 -3.29 -8.57 17.93
N GLY A 204 -3.75 -9.62 18.62
CA GLY A 204 -4.07 -9.57 20.04
C GLY A 204 -2.87 -9.29 20.95
N HIS A 205 -1.64 -9.66 20.53
CA HIS A 205 -0.42 -9.30 21.24
C HIS A 205 0.09 -7.88 20.92
N MET A 206 -0.21 -7.37 19.72
CA MET A 206 0.27 -6.07 19.27
C MET A 206 -0.64 -4.92 19.66
N TYR A 207 -1.95 -5.18 19.82
CA TYR A 207 -2.98 -4.17 20.02
C TYR A 207 -3.93 -4.55 21.15
N ASP A 208 -3.87 -3.83 22.27
CA ASP A 208 -4.70 -4.08 23.48
C ASP A 208 -6.22 -3.95 23.22
N SER A 209 -6.62 -3.28 22.15
CA SER A 209 -8.00 -3.08 21.76
C SER A 209 -8.62 -4.29 21.03
N VAL A 210 -7.79 -5.24 20.62
CA VAL A 210 -8.25 -6.45 19.93
C VAL A 210 -8.56 -7.50 20.98
N ASP A 211 -9.86 -7.63 21.33
CA ASP A 211 -10.34 -8.79 22.05
C ASP A 211 -10.37 -9.98 21.08
N THR A 212 -9.25 -10.64 20.98
CA THR A 212 -9.21 -11.93 20.33
C THR A 212 -9.83 -12.90 21.29
N ASP A 213 -11.15 -13.13 21.18
CA ASP A 213 -11.80 -14.35 21.62
C ASP A 213 -11.23 -15.55 20.81
N ALA A 214 -9.93 -15.60 20.70
CA ALA A 214 -9.16 -16.78 20.39
C ALA A 214 -9.32 -17.73 21.58
N ASN A 215 -10.56 -18.03 21.93
CA ASN A 215 -10.85 -19.18 22.72
C ASN A 215 -10.28 -20.34 21.92
N TYR A 216 -9.10 -20.77 22.31
CA TYR A 216 -8.69 -22.15 22.11
C TYR A 216 -9.89 -22.99 22.51
N ARG A 217 -10.75 -23.33 21.58
CA ARG A 217 -11.57 -24.50 21.73
C ARG A 217 -10.56 -25.64 21.72
N GLN A 218 -10.07 -25.97 22.91
CA GLN A 218 -9.56 -27.27 23.18
C GLN A 218 -10.63 -28.21 22.64
N THR A 219 -10.46 -28.71 21.46
CA THR A 219 -11.12 -29.92 21.03
C THR A 219 -10.56 -30.97 21.97
N ASP A 220 -11.34 -31.28 22.99
CA ASP A 220 -11.16 -32.47 23.80
C ASP A 220 -11.16 -33.66 22.82
N VAL A 221 -9.98 -34.01 22.38
CA VAL A 221 -9.75 -35.30 21.73
C VAL A 221 -9.64 -36.28 22.89
N GLU A 222 -10.78 -36.81 23.32
CA GLU A 222 -10.81 -38.02 24.13
C GLU A 222 -10.15 -39.14 23.30
N PHE A 223 -9.03 -39.66 23.81
CA PHE A 223 -8.39 -40.88 23.33
C PHE A 223 -9.08 -42.10 23.90
#